data_d02d7c7f14b5b79f22c98555665ec527
#
_entry.id   d02d7c7f14b5b79f22c98555665ec527
#
_cell.length_a   1.000
_cell.length_b   1.000
_cell.length_c   1.000
_cell.angle_alpha   90.00
_cell.angle_beta   90.00
_cell.angle_gamma   90.00
#
_symmetry.space_group_name_H-M   'P 1'
#
loop_
_entity.id
_entity.type
_entity.pdbx_description
1 polymer ?
#
loop_
_entity_poly.entity_id
_entity_poly.type
_entity_poly.pdbx_seq_one_letter_code
_entity_poly.pdbx_strand_id
1 'polypeptide(L)'
;MEVYDENQNPWFTKDRSETASNRYPTKTLPNGIVVENPGLGLNIYRNVFNKDDADRYIQILESNLNGNLFKQDGTQRYRWSEAQVTNSTTPIKRARDAVDFKYKQENLGPRDASNAELIDLHEEIYQKLKFCIDDYARYWGINVVYYEAFNFVKYEGEGKHFNIHADHGPAYNATVSAVIYINDDYEGGEIQFPRLDGYTLIPKVGDIAVFPSNYIYEHASLPMKSGTKYCVVIMTDINELGHKDGR
;
A
#
# COMPACT_ATOMS: atom_id res chain seq x y z
N MET A 1 -29.45 -4.14 -1.12
CA MET A 1 -28.15 -4.81 -1.37
C MET A 1 -28.31 -5.52 -2.70
N GLU A 2 -27.78 -4.93 -3.77
CA GLU A 2 -27.75 -5.59 -5.07
C GLU A 2 -26.82 -6.79 -4.96
N VAL A 3 -27.39 -7.97 -5.15
CA VAL A 3 -26.61 -9.21 -5.21
C VAL A 3 -25.99 -9.27 -6.60
N TYR A 4 -24.68 -9.18 -6.70
CA TYR A 4 -23.97 -9.39 -7.96
C TYR A 4 -24.33 -10.78 -8.49
N ASP A 5 -24.90 -10.83 -9.68
CA ASP A 5 -25.17 -12.10 -10.36
C ASP A 5 -23.88 -12.63 -11.03
N GLU A 6 -23.93 -13.86 -11.48
CA GLU A 6 -22.83 -14.55 -12.15
C GLU A 6 -22.34 -13.88 -13.44
N ASN A 7 -23.15 -13.00 -14.04
CA ASN A 7 -22.82 -12.27 -15.26
C ASN A 7 -22.07 -10.96 -14.95
N GLN A 8 -22.22 -10.44 -13.73
CA GLN A 8 -21.61 -9.19 -13.29
C GLN A 8 -20.30 -9.41 -12.52
N ASN A 9 -20.12 -10.59 -11.94
CA ASN A 9 -18.92 -10.94 -11.19
C ASN A 9 -18.16 -12.09 -11.87
N PRO A 10 -17.03 -11.81 -12.55
CA PRO A 10 -16.26 -12.83 -13.25
C PRO A 10 -15.63 -13.89 -12.32
N TRP A 11 -15.65 -13.64 -11.00
CA TRP A 11 -15.15 -14.56 -9.98
C TRP A 11 -16.25 -15.46 -9.40
N PHE A 12 -17.51 -15.21 -9.74
CA PHE A 12 -18.60 -16.01 -9.24
C PHE A 12 -18.71 -17.31 -10.03
N THR A 13 -18.35 -18.42 -9.43
CA THR A 13 -18.53 -19.76 -10.01
C THR A 13 -19.71 -20.45 -9.32
N LYS A 14 -20.61 -21.04 -10.12
CA LYS A 14 -21.71 -21.88 -9.61
C LYS A 14 -21.20 -23.20 -9.03
N ASP A 15 -20.10 -23.69 -9.55
CA ASP A 15 -19.55 -24.98 -9.15
C ASP A 15 -18.37 -24.79 -8.19
N ARG A 16 -18.62 -25.02 -6.91
CA ARG A 16 -17.59 -24.99 -5.86
C ARG A 16 -16.69 -26.22 -5.86
N SER A 17 -16.92 -27.20 -6.76
CA SER A 17 -16.06 -28.37 -6.91
C SER A 17 -14.83 -28.11 -7.79
N GLU A 18 -14.75 -26.95 -8.44
CA GLU A 18 -13.56 -26.56 -9.21
C GLU A 18 -12.33 -26.46 -8.30
N THR A 19 -11.21 -26.90 -8.83
CA THR A 19 -9.92 -26.82 -8.15
C THR A 19 -9.56 -25.39 -7.79
N ALA A 20 -8.79 -25.17 -6.74
CA ALA A 20 -8.40 -23.84 -6.30
C ALA A 20 -7.76 -22.99 -7.40
N SER A 21 -7.11 -23.61 -8.38
CA SER A 21 -6.52 -22.94 -9.56
C SER A 21 -7.56 -22.31 -10.50
N ASN A 22 -8.80 -22.82 -10.49
CA ASN A 22 -9.88 -22.28 -11.33
C ASN A 22 -10.78 -21.28 -10.57
N ARG A 23 -10.68 -21.22 -9.23
CA ARG A 23 -11.52 -20.35 -8.42
C ARG A 23 -11.18 -18.87 -8.58
N TYR A 24 -9.93 -18.57 -8.85
CA TYR A 24 -9.41 -17.19 -8.89
C TYR A 24 -8.54 -16.99 -10.13
N PRO A 25 -9.14 -17.08 -11.33
CA PRO A 25 -8.37 -16.92 -12.56
C PRO A 25 -7.76 -15.53 -12.64
N THR A 26 -6.56 -15.44 -13.18
CA THR A 26 -5.97 -14.17 -13.58
C THR A 26 -6.87 -13.47 -14.58
N LYS A 27 -7.17 -12.20 -14.37
CA LYS A 27 -7.93 -11.35 -15.30
C LYS A 27 -7.08 -10.18 -15.78
N THR A 28 -7.40 -9.68 -16.98
CA THR A 28 -6.81 -8.44 -17.48
C THR A 28 -7.89 -7.36 -17.54
N LEU A 29 -7.64 -6.22 -16.94
CA LEU A 29 -8.53 -5.07 -16.98
C LEU A 29 -8.41 -4.32 -18.32
N PRO A 30 -9.39 -3.48 -18.71
CA PRO A 30 -9.39 -2.78 -20.00
C PRO A 30 -8.14 -1.91 -20.24
N ASN A 31 -7.48 -1.43 -19.20
CA ASN A 31 -6.25 -0.63 -19.27
C ASN A 31 -4.95 -1.48 -19.31
N GLY A 32 -5.06 -2.80 -19.43
CA GLY A 32 -3.93 -3.72 -19.50
C GLY A 32 -3.37 -4.18 -18.16
N ILE A 33 -3.88 -3.70 -17.03
CA ILE A 33 -3.48 -4.18 -15.70
C ILE A 33 -3.92 -5.65 -15.55
N VAL A 34 -2.99 -6.50 -15.14
CA VAL A 34 -3.26 -7.91 -14.84
C VAL A 34 -3.55 -8.06 -13.35
N VAL A 35 -4.66 -8.70 -13.02
CA VAL A 35 -5.05 -8.97 -11.63
C VAL A 35 -4.89 -10.46 -11.34
N GLU A 36 -4.03 -10.78 -10.37
CA GLU A 36 -3.84 -12.12 -9.84
C GLU A 36 -4.52 -12.21 -8.46
N ASN A 37 -5.13 -13.35 -8.16
CA ASN A 37 -5.70 -13.61 -6.83
C ASN A 37 -5.10 -14.90 -6.26
N PRO A 38 -4.03 -14.83 -5.48
CA PRO A 38 -3.38 -15.99 -4.89
C PRO A 38 -4.14 -16.62 -3.72
N GLY A 39 -5.13 -15.91 -3.17
CA GLY A 39 -5.94 -16.37 -2.05
C GLY A 39 -7.14 -15.48 -1.80
N LEU A 40 -8.10 -15.96 -1.01
CA LEU A 40 -9.35 -15.26 -0.68
C LEU A 40 -9.07 -13.83 -0.22
N GLY A 41 -9.47 -12.83 -1.01
CA GLY A 41 -9.37 -11.43 -0.64
C GLY A 41 -8.00 -10.78 -0.87
N LEU A 42 -6.97 -11.48 -1.29
CA LEU A 42 -5.71 -10.89 -1.72
C LEU A 42 -5.69 -10.76 -3.24
N ASN A 43 -5.64 -9.54 -3.76
CA ASN A 43 -5.46 -9.25 -5.17
C ASN A 43 -4.11 -8.58 -5.41
N ILE A 44 -3.40 -9.02 -6.44
CA ILE A 44 -2.16 -8.40 -6.91
C ILE A 44 -2.44 -7.77 -8.28
N TYR A 45 -2.39 -6.46 -8.34
CA TYR A 45 -2.51 -5.68 -9.57
C TYR A 45 -1.11 -5.48 -10.13
N ARG A 46 -0.82 -6.10 -11.29
CA ARG A 46 0.49 -6.05 -11.94
C ARG A 46 0.55 -4.94 -12.99
N ASN A 47 1.70 -4.30 -13.10
CA ASN A 47 1.99 -3.30 -14.12
C ASN A 47 1.04 -2.06 -14.05
N VAL A 48 0.74 -1.58 -12.85
CA VAL A 48 -0.10 -0.38 -12.66
C VAL A 48 0.63 0.87 -13.15
N PHE A 49 1.95 0.88 -13.06
CA PHE A 49 2.86 1.87 -13.66
C PHE A 49 4.17 1.20 -14.08
N ASN A 50 4.95 1.89 -14.91
CA ASN A 50 6.19 1.36 -15.46
C ASN A 50 7.42 1.82 -14.67
N LYS A 51 8.60 1.37 -15.13
CA LYS A 51 9.88 1.71 -14.49
C LYS A 51 10.22 3.20 -14.58
N ASP A 52 9.88 3.88 -15.67
CA ASP A 52 10.18 5.31 -15.84
C ASP A 52 9.38 6.14 -14.84
N ASP A 53 8.10 5.79 -14.61
CA ASP A 53 7.28 6.38 -13.53
C ASP A 53 7.92 6.13 -12.17
N ALA A 54 8.34 4.89 -11.90
CA ALA A 54 8.96 4.49 -10.65
C ALA A 54 10.26 5.28 -10.36
N ASP A 55 11.15 5.38 -11.34
CA ASP A 55 12.39 6.12 -11.21
C ASP A 55 12.13 7.61 -10.92
N ARG A 56 11.13 8.19 -11.60
CA ARG A 56 10.66 9.56 -11.34
C ARG A 56 10.10 9.72 -9.92
N TYR A 57 9.30 8.76 -9.43
CA TYR A 57 8.77 8.80 -8.07
C TYR A 57 9.87 8.78 -7.02
N ILE A 58 10.86 7.88 -7.18
CA ILE A 58 12.01 7.81 -6.28
C ILE A 58 12.80 9.12 -6.32
N GLN A 59 13.04 9.67 -7.49
CA GLN A 59 13.75 10.95 -7.63
C GLN A 59 13.03 12.09 -6.89
N ILE A 60 11.69 12.19 -7.03
CA ILE A 60 10.89 13.19 -6.32
C ILE A 60 10.99 12.99 -4.80
N LEU A 61 10.84 11.74 -4.31
CA LEU A 61 10.94 11.42 -2.88
C LEU A 61 12.32 11.78 -2.33
N GLU A 62 13.39 11.33 -2.98
CA GLU A 62 14.76 11.57 -2.49
C GLU A 62 15.15 13.05 -2.56
N SER A 63 14.77 13.78 -3.60
CA SER A 63 15.08 15.21 -3.71
C SER A 63 14.35 16.05 -2.66
N ASN A 64 13.12 15.66 -2.30
CA ASN A 64 12.31 16.43 -1.36
C ASN A 64 12.48 16.01 0.11
N LEU A 65 12.86 14.75 0.40
CA LEU A 65 12.86 14.20 1.75
C LEU A 65 14.26 14.04 2.38
N ASN A 66 15.34 14.30 1.65
CA ASN A 66 16.71 14.23 2.19
C ASN A 66 17.15 15.51 2.93
N GLY A 67 16.22 16.33 3.36
CA GLY A 67 16.53 17.40 4.29
C GLY A 67 16.94 18.74 3.69
N ASN A 68 16.70 18.93 2.41
CA ASN A 68 17.10 20.16 1.71
C ASN A 68 16.04 21.27 1.71
N LEU A 69 14.83 21.01 2.23
CA LEU A 69 13.74 21.97 2.29
C LEU A 69 13.49 22.42 3.73
N PHE A 70 13.63 23.72 3.96
CA PHE A 70 13.40 24.34 5.25
C PHE A 70 12.22 25.32 5.19
N LYS A 71 11.46 25.40 6.29
CA LYS A 71 10.48 26.45 6.52
C LYS A 71 11.18 27.78 6.77
N GLN A 72 10.42 28.88 6.75
CA GLN A 72 10.94 30.22 7.07
C GLN A 72 11.54 30.31 8.48
N ASP A 73 11.07 29.48 9.42
CA ASP A 73 11.57 29.39 10.80
C ASP A 73 12.85 28.55 10.94
N GLY A 74 13.41 28.04 9.82
CA GLY A 74 14.60 27.22 9.81
C GLY A 74 14.35 25.72 10.15
N THR A 75 13.11 25.33 10.41
CA THR A 75 12.79 23.91 10.61
C THR A 75 12.70 23.18 9.26
N GLN A 76 13.12 21.92 9.27
CA GLN A 76 13.03 21.05 8.09
C GLN A 76 11.55 20.81 7.73
N ARG A 77 11.18 21.04 6.47
CA ARG A 77 9.80 20.98 6.04
C ARG A 77 9.32 19.55 5.81
N TYR A 78 10.09 18.75 5.08
CA TYR A 78 9.81 17.36 4.80
C TYR A 78 11.08 16.54 4.97
N ARG A 79 10.95 15.33 5.50
CA ARG A 79 12.10 14.43 5.70
C ARG A 79 11.64 12.99 5.87
N TRP A 80 12.52 12.06 5.55
CA TRP A 80 12.44 10.71 6.06
C TRP A 80 12.58 10.72 7.59
N SER A 81 11.72 9.99 8.27
CA SER A 81 11.73 9.85 9.73
C SER A 81 11.76 8.38 10.12
N GLU A 82 12.34 8.03 11.27
CA GLU A 82 12.28 6.65 11.74
C GLU A 82 10.84 6.20 11.91
N ALA A 83 10.49 5.10 11.26
CA ALA A 83 9.13 4.57 11.24
C ALA A 83 8.71 4.08 12.63
N GLN A 84 7.48 4.38 13.00
CA GLN A 84 6.90 3.99 14.29
C GLN A 84 5.92 2.83 14.10
N VAL A 85 5.65 2.12 15.18
CA VAL A 85 4.54 1.16 15.28
C VAL A 85 3.37 1.79 16.04
N THR A 86 2.17 1.33 15.77
CA THR A 86 0.96 1.78 16.47
C THR A 86 1.14 1.68 17.99
N ASN A 87 0.64 2.69 18.71
CA ASN A 87 0.73 2.80 20.18
C ASN A 87 2.17 2.99 20.73
N SER A 88 3.14 3.34 19.89
CA SER A 88 4.45 3.74 20.35
C SER A 88 4.75 5.18 19.96
N THR A 89 5.25 5.97 20.90
CA THR A 89 5.72 7.34 20.64
C THR A 89 7.19 7.39 20.22
N THR A 90 7.85 6.22 20.26
CA THR A 90 9.27 6.07 19.88
C THR A 90 9.42 4.90 18.91
N PRO A 91 10.37 4.96 17.97
CA PRO A 91 10.67 3.86 17.07
C PRO A 91 11.07 2.59 17.84
N ILE A 92 10.50 1.44 17.44
CA ILE A 92 10.84 0.13 18.00
C ILE A 92 11.49 -0.69 16.87
N LYS A 93 12.78 -0.49 16.65
CA LYS A 93 13.54 -1.10 15.53
C LYS A 93 13.44 -2.64 15.48
N ARG A 94 13.32 -3.31 16.61
CA ARG A 94 13.09 -4.76 16.64
C ARG A 94 11.75 -5.19 16.06
N ALA A 95 10.77 -4.28 16.00
CA ALA A 95 9.45 -4.53 15.42
C ALA A 95 9.35 -3.99 13.99
N ARG A 96 9.87 -2.79 13.74
CA ARG A 96 9.91 -2.13 12.45
C ARG A 96 11.18 -1.32 12.30
N ASP A 97 12.06 -1.71 11.40
CA ASP A 97 13.28 -0.97 11.08
C ASP A 97 13.21 -0.46 9.63
N ALA A 98 12.75 0.76 9.49
CA ALA A 98 12.58 1.49 8.24
C ALA A 98 12.54 2.98 8.52
N VAL A 99 12.57 3.79 7.48
CA VAL A 99 12.16 5.20 7.56
C VAL A 99 10.89 5.40 6.75
N ASP A 100 10.08 6.38 7.17
CA ASP A 100 8.85 6.70 6.47
C ASP A 100 8.59 8.21 6.38
N PHE A 101 7.70 8.54 5.45
CA PHE A 101 7.10 9.86 5.30
C PHE A 101 5.60 9.70 5.13
N LYS A 102 4.87 10.02 6.20
CA LYS A 102 3.41 9.92 6.22
C LYS A 102 2.78 11.22 5.76
N TYR A 103 1.92 11.14 4.75
CA TYR A 103 1.44 12.29 4.04
C TYR A 103 -0.06 12.23 3.70
N LYS A 104 -0.80 13.29 4.11
CA LYS A 104 -2.12 13.65 3.55
C LYS A 104 -1.98 14.96 2.79
N GLN A 105 -2.64 15.08 1.65
CA GLN A 105 -2.56 16.27 0.81
C GLN A 105 -2.90 17.55 1.59
N GLU A 106 -3.91 17.50 2.46
CA GLU A 106 -4.32 18.61 3.33
C GLU A 106 -3.22 19.07 4.32
N ASN A 107 -2.27 18.22 4.65
CA ASN A 107 -1.17 18.50 5.58
C ASN A 107 0.03 19.21 4.93
N LEU A 108 0.11 19.24 3.59
CA LEU A 108 1.16 19.99 2.89
C LEU A 108 0.87 21.48 2.77
N GLY A 109 -0.34 21.89 3.12
CA GLY A 109 -0.79 23.25 2.92
C GLY A 109 -1.07 23.61 1.46
N PRO A 110 -1.27 24.88 1.16
CA PRO A 110 -1.48 25.35 -0.20
C PRO A 110 -0.30 24.97 -1.11
N ARG A 111 -0.60 24.59 -2.35
CA ARG A 111 0.40 24.27 -3.36
C ARG A 111 1.32 25.47 -3.61
N ASP A 112 2.61 25.26 -3.47
CA ASP A 112 3.67 26.21 -3.80
C ASP A 112 4.87 25.51 -4.45
N ALA A 113 5.89 26.25 -4.84
CA ALA A 113 7.07 25.70 -5.51
C ALA A 113 7.84 24.65 -4.66
N SER A 114 7.65 24.63 -3.35
CA SER A 114 8.37 23.72 -2.44
C SER A 114 7.64 22.40 -2.16
N ASN A 115 6.36 22.29 -2.54
CA ASN A 115 5.57 21.09 -2.32
C ASN A 115 4.88 20.56 -3.58
N ALA A 116 5.00 21.29 -4.70
CA ALA A 116 4.29 20.97 -5.93
C ALA A 116 4.55 19.55 -6.42
N GLU A 117 5.81 19.13 -6.45
CA GLU A 117 6.19 17.78 -6.91
C GLU A 117 5.62 16.67 -6.01
N LEU A 118 5.62 16.87 -4.67
CA LEU A 118 5.03 15.91 -3.73
C LEU A 118 3.50 15.84 -3.85
N ILE A 119 2.84 16.98 -4.11
CA ILE A 119 1.39 17.02 -4.36
C ILE A 119 1.06 16.26 -5.65
N ASP A 120 1.80 16.51 -6.73
CA ASP A 120 1.58 15.85 -8.01
C ASP A 120 1.84 14.35 -7.92
N LEU A 121 2.91 13.94 -7.24
CA LEU A 121 3.24 12.55 -6.98
C LEU A 121 2.10 11.86 -6.20
N HIS A 122 1.60 12.49 -5.13
CA HIS A 122 0.50 11.95 -4.35
C HIS A 122 -0.74 11.77 -5.22
N GLU A 123 -1.14 12.80 -5.97
CA GLU A 123 -2.33 12.73 -6.81
C GLU A 123 -2.22 11.63 -7.87
N GLU A 124 -1.07 11.51 -8.51
CA GLU A 124 -0.84 10.48 -9.52
C GLU A 124 -0.93 9.06 -8.92
N ILE A 125 -0.28 8.82 -7.78
CA ILE A 125 -0.35 7.53 -7.08
C ILE A 125 -1.77 7.27 -6.58
N TYR A 126 -2.47 8.31 -6.08
CA TYR A 126 -3.85 8.18 -5.63
C TYR A 126 -4.79 7.71 -6.75
N GLN A 127 -4.69 8.29 -7.95
CA GLN A 127 -5.53 7.90 -9.08
C GLN A 127 -5.27 6.45 -9.50
N LYS A 128 -4.01 6.03 -9.55
CA LYS A 128 -3.63 4.65 -9.86
C LYS A 128 -4.14 3.66 -8.80
N LEU A 129 -3.96 3.99 -7.52
CA LEU A 129 -4.46 3.20 -6.41
C LEU A 129 -5.98 3.12 -6.42
N LYS A 130 -6.66 4.26 -6.56
CA LYS A 130 -8.12 4.33 -6.55
C LYS A 130 -8.73 3.42 -7.60
N PHE A 131 -8.15 3.36 -8.80
CA PHE A 131 -8.59 2.45 -9.84
C PHE A 131 -8.55 0.97 -9.37
N CYS A 132 -7.47 0.56 -8.70
CA CYS A 132 -7.32 -0.80 -8.17
C CYS A 132 -8.30 -1.06 -7.00
N ILE A 133 -8.46 -0.09 -6.11
CA ILE A 133 -9.41 -0.19 -4.98
C ILE A 133 -10.86 -0.24 -5.49
N ASP A 134 -11.22 0.55 -6.49
CA ASP A 134 -12.57 0.54 -7.08
C ASP A 134 -12.88 -0.82 -7.75
N ASP A 135 -11.91 -1.44 -8.43
CA ASP A 135 -12.07 -2.81 -8.98
C ASP A 135 -12.23 -3.83 -7.86
N TYR A 136 -11.39 -3.76 -6.84
CA TYR A 136 -11.45 -4.60 -5.65
C TYR A 136 -12.80 -4.46 -4.92
N ALA A 137 -13.21 -3.22 -4.66
CA ALA A 137 -14.44 -2.90 -3.95
C ALA A 137 -15.68 -3.40 -4.69
N ARG A 138 -15.70 -3.24 -6.02
CA ARG A 138 -16.79 -3.74 -6.88
C ARG A 138 -16.90 -5.26 -6.80
N TYR A 139 -15.77 -5.95 -6.84
CA TYR A 139 -15.74 -7.41 -6.74
C TYR A 139 -16.30 -7.92 -5.40
N TRP A 140 -15.87 -7.30 -4.28
CA TRP A 140 -16.28 -7.73 -2.94
C TRP A 140 -17.61 -7.11 -2.46
N GLY A 141 -18.24 -6.25 -3.26
CA GLY A 141 -19.49 -5.57 -2.90
C GLY A 141 -19.34 -4.63 -1.70
N ILE A 142 -18.18 -4.02 -1.53
CA ILE A 142 -17.91 -3.04 -0.48
C ILE A 142 -17.84 -1.63 -1.06
N ASN A 143 -18.09 -0.62 -0.21
CA ASN A 143 -17.98 0.79 -0.59
C ASN A 143 -16.88 1.45 0.24
N VAL A 144 -15.72 1.66 -0.35
CA VAL A 144 -14.61 2.38 0.28
C VAL A 144 -14.89 3.88 0.22
N VAL A 145 -14.98 4.52 1.39
CA VAL A 145 -15.31 5.94 1.53
C VAL A 145 -14.21 6.79 2.16
N TYR A 146 -13.20 6.16 2.74
CA TYR A 146 -12.12 6.84 3.43
C TYR A 146 -10.75 6.27 3.03
N TYR A 147 -9.81 7.17 2.79
CA TYR A 147 -8.41 6.88 2.52
C TYR A 147 -7.53 7.54 3.58
N GLU A 148 -6.71 6.75 4.27
CA GLU A 148 -5.73 7.26 5.21
C GLU A 148 -4.60 8.04 4.53
N ALA A 149 -3.76 8.66 5.34
CA ALA A 149 -2.53 9.25 4.84
C ALA A 149 -1.66 8.19 4.15
N PHE A 150 -1.12 8.54 2.99
CA PHE A 150 -0.15 7.71 2.30
C PHE A 150 1.13 7.64 3.11
N ASN A 151 1.57 6.44 3.40
CA ASN A 151 2.80 6.21 4.12
C ASN A 151 3.87 5.72 3.13
N PHE A 152 4.67 6.65 2.62
CA PHE A 152 5.86 6.33 1.84
C PHE A 152 6.90 5.71 2.77
N VAL A 153 7.36 4.52 2.45
CA VAL A 153 8.28 3.74 3.30
C VAL A 153 9.53 3.39 2.51
N LYS A 154 10.68 3.59 3.14
CA LYS A 154 11.99 3.24 2.61
C LYS A 154 12.68 2.26 3.57
N TYR A 155 13.06 1.10 3.02
CA TYR A 155 13.90 0.11 3.67
C TYR A 155 15.27 0.15 3.00
N GLU A 156 16.28 0.71 3.65
CA GLU A 156 17.60 0.93 3.07
C GLU A 156 18.65 0.08 3.76
N GLY A 157 19.21 -0.88 3.03
CA GLY A 157 20.26 -1.77 3.51
C GLY A 157 19.77 -3.04 4.19
N GLU A 158 20.72 -3.87 4.59
CA GLU A 158 20.49 -5.20 5.17
C GLU A 158 19.74 -5.15 6.51
N GLY A 159 18.89 -6.14 6.74
CA GLY A 159 18.14 -6.36 7.98
C GLY A 159 16.92 -5.48 8.18
N LYS A 160 16.67 -4.50 7.33
CA LYS A 160 15.47 -3.64 7.39
C LYS A 160 14.21 -4.47 7.19
N HIS A 161 13.20 -4.29 8.06
CA HIS A 161 12.04 -5.17 8.10
C HIS A 161 10.84 -4.53 8.79
N PHE A 162 9.70 -5.20 8.69
CA PHE A 162 8.54 -4.99 9.55
C PHE A 162 7.97 -6.34 9.96
N ASN A 163 7.94 -6.62 11.28
CA ASN A 163 7.45 -7.87 11.83
C ASN A 163 5.97 -8.12 11.51
N ILE A 164 5.52 -9.35 11.76
CA ILE A 164 4.14 -9.77 11.57
C ILE A 164 3.20 -8.84 12.34
N HIS A 165 2.21 -8.30 11.63
CA HIS A 165 1.17 -7.42 12.16
C HIS A 165 -0.10 -7.50 11.30
N ALA A 166 -1.22 -7.08 11.88
CA ALA A 166 -2.44 -6.74 11.15
C ALA A 166 -2.57 -5.21 11.11
N ASP A 167 -3.12 -4.69 10.02
CA ASP A 167 -3.31 -3.24 9.86
C ASP A 167 -4.53 -2.75 10.64
N HIS A 168 -5.56 -3.59 10.79
CA HIS A 168 -6.72 -3.32 11.64
C HIS A 168 -6.45 -3.73 13.08
N GLY A 169 -6.75 -2.86 14.03
CA GLY A 169 -6.61 -3.15 15.45
C GLY A 169 -7.44 -2.22 16.34
N PRO A 170 -7.40 -2.40 17.66
CA PRO A 170 -8.22 -1.62 18.61
C PRO A 170 -8.00 -0.11 18.55
N ALA A 171 -6.82 0.31 18.10
CA ALA A 171 -6.45 1.72 18.00
C ALA A 171 -6.50 2.26 16.56
N TYR A 172 -6.83 1.42 15.59
CA TYR A 172 -6.77 1.78 14.18
C TYR A 172 -7.82 1.04 13.36
N ASN A 173 -8.76 1.78 12.79
CA ASN A 173 -9.79 1.22 11.92
C ASN A 173 -9.28 1.19 10.48
N ALA A 174 -9.25 0.00 9.90
CA ALA A 174 -8.98 -0.20 8.49
C ALA A 174 -9.78 -1.40 7.98
N THR A 175 -10.36 -1.30 6.80
CA THR A 175 -11.10 -2.40 6.17
C THR A 175 -10.27 -3.05 5.08
N VAL A 176 -9.60 -2.26 4.25
CA VAL A 176 -8.78 -2.70 3.13
C VAL A 176 -7.44 -1.99 3.18
N SER A 177 -6.37 -2.77 3.08
CA SER A 177 -5.01 -2.29 2.98
C SER A 177 -4.49 -2.43 1.55
N ALA A 178 -3.62 -1.53 1.16
CA ALA A 178 -2.88 -1.62 -0.09
C ALA A 178 -1.40 -1.32 0.12
N VAL A 179 -0.55 -2.08 -0.56
CA VAL A 179 0.89 -1.84 -0.63
C VAL A 179 1.29 -1.68 -2.09
N ILE A 180 1.81 -0.50 -2.42
CA ILE A 180 2.31 -0.14 -3.75
C ILE A 180 3.83 -0.34 -3.74
N TYR A 181 4.36 -1.09 -4.69
CA TYR A 181 5.79 -1.35 -4.82
C TYR A 181 6.37 -0.45 -5.91
N ILE A 182 7.22 0.52 -5.49
CA ILE A 182 7.77 1.50 -6.43
C ILE A 182 8.92 0.89 -7.22
N ASN A 183 9.76 0.05 -6.59
CA ASN A 183 10.90 -0.60 -7.27
C ASN A 183 10.99 -2.10 -6.94
N ASP A 184 11.85 -2.80 -7.66
CA ASP A 184 12.15 -4.23 -7.44
C ASP A 184 13.64 -4.57 -7.60
N ASP A 185 14.52 -3.57 -7.61
CA ASP A 185 15.97 -3.69 -7.72
C ASP A 185 16.67 -3.84 -6.36
N TYR A 186 16.10 -4.70 -5.52
CA TYR A 186 16.60 -5.04 -4.19
C TYR A 186 16.45 -6.56 -3.93
N GLU A 187 17.09 -7.08 -2.89
CA GLU A 187 16.96 -8.46 -2.45
C GLU A 187 16.39 -8.54 -1.03
N GLY A 188 15.55 -9.54 -0.78
CA GLY A 188 14.78 -9.66 0.46
C GLY A 188 13.57 -8.72 0.46
N GLY A 189 13.03 -8.42 1.62
CA GLY A 189 11.93 -7.44 1.76
C GLY A 189 10.59 -7.88 1.16
N GLU A 190 10.42 -9.16 0.84
CA GLU A 190 9.17 -9.73 0.35
C GLU A 190 8.07 -9.52 1.38
N ILE A 191 6.81 -9.41 0.94
CA ILE A 191 5.67 -9.47 1.85
C ILE A 191 5.20 -10.91 2.02
N GLN A 192 5.11 -11.36 3.26
CA GLN A 192 4.64 -12.70 3.61
C GLN A 192 3.33 -12.64 4.38
N PHE A 193 2.40 -13.51 4.02
CA PHE A 193 1.11 -13.71 4.68
C PHE A 193 1.07 -15.10 5.35
N PRO A 194 1.47 -15.22 6.62
CA PRO A 194 1.63 -16.53 7.27
C PRO A 194 0.33 -17.34 7.35
N ARG A 195 -0.82 -16.68 7.49
CA ARG A 195 -2.13 -17.34 7.58
C ARG A 195 -2.74 -17.72 6.23
N LEU A 196 -2.14 -17.29 5.13
CA LEU A 196 -2.49 -17.72 3.78
C LEU A 196 -1.49 -18.78 3.29
N ASP A 197 -1.37 -19.88 4.04
CA ASP A 197 -0.42 -20.98 3.78
C ASP A 197 1.03 -20.51 3.60
N GLY A 198 1.40 -19.40 4.27
CA GLY A 198 2.72 -18.80 4.16
C GLY A 198 3.00 -18.13 2.82
N TYR A 199 1.95 -17.75 2.09
CA TYR A 199 2.11 -17.07 0.80
C TYR A 199 3.08 -15.90 0.90
N THR A 200 4.05 -15.87 0.00
CA THR A 200 5.06 -14.82 -0.08
C THR A 200 5.02 -14.19 -1.47
N LEU A 201 4.72 -12.90 -1.52
CA LEU A 201 4.77 -12.12 -2.75
C LEU A 201 6.18 -11.57 -2.94
N ILE A 202 6.79 -11.90 -4.08
CA ILE A 202 7.96 -11.21 -4.61
C ILE A 202 7.43 -10.12 -5.54
N PRO A 203 7.41 -8.87 -5.09
CA PRO A 203 6.80 -7.79 -5.86
C PRO A 203 7.69 -7.39 -7.04
N LYS A 204 7.03 -6.81 -8.04
CA LYS A 204 7.66 -6.15 -9.18
C LYS A 204 7.35 -4.68 -9.17
N VAL A 205 8.15 -3.90 -9.89
CA VAL A 205 7.89 -2.47 -10.09
C VAL A 205 6.48 -2.26 -10.61
N GLY A 206 5.74 -1.35 -9.98
CA GLY A 206 4.36 -1.05 -10.36
C GLY A 206 3.30 -2.04 -9.89
N ASP A 207 3.65 -3.01 -9.04
CA ASP A 207 2.68 -3.88 -8.41
C ASP A 207 1.93 -3.18 -7.28
N ILE A 208 0.64 -3.47 -7.14
CA ILE A 208 -0.17 -3.08 -5.99
C ILE A 208 -0.82 -4.33 -5.40
N ALA A 209 -0.48 -4.65 -4.16
CA ALA A 209 -1.17 -5.68 -3.39
C ALA A 209 -2.34 -5.04 -2.62
N VAL A 210 -3.56 -5.58 -2.77
CA VAL A 210 -4.78 -5.13 -2.07
C VAL A 210 -5.38 -6.30 -1.31
N PHE A 211 -5.65 -6.11 -0.02
CA PHE A 211 -6.13 -7.19 0.86
C PHE A 211 -6.93 -6.65 2.04
N PRO A 212 -7.78 -7.48 2.70
CA PRO A 212 -8.45 -7.09 3.94
C PRO A 212 -7.45 -6.80 5.06
N SER A 213 -7.72 -5.77 5.84
CA SER A 213 -6.79 -5.30 6.89
C SER A 213 -6.80 -6.14 8.17
N ASN A 214 -7.67 -7.15 8.26
CA ASN A 214 -7.94 -7.90 9.49
C ASN A 214 -6.86 -8.95 9.83
N TYR A 215 -7.01 -9.60 10.99
CA TYR A 215 -6.06 -10.57 11.54
C TYR A 215 -5.80 -11.83 10.69
N ILE A 216 -6.67 -12.17 9.73
CA ILE A 216 -6.43 -13.27 8.78
C ILE A 216 -5.33 -12.89 7.80
N TYR A 217 -5.21 -11.59 7.50
CA TYR A 217 -4.22 -11.02 6.59
C TYR A 217 -3.04 -10.40 7.35
N GLU A 218 -2.72 -10.95 8.55
CA GLU A 218 -1.43 -10.63 9.17
C GLU A 218 -0.31 -10.86 8.18
N HIS A 219 0.58 -9.89 8.10
CA HIS A 219 1.69 -9.93 7.15
C HIS A 219 2.96 -9.31 7.73
N ALA A 220 4.08 -9.61 7.09
CA ALA A 220 5.38 -9.07 7.42
C ALA A 220 6.10 -8.58 6.15
N SER A 221 6.88 -7.51 6.26
CA SER A 221 7.96 -7.24 5.32
C SER A 221 9.19 -7.97 5.81
N LEU A 222 9.58 -9.04 5.10
CA LEU A 222 10.74 -9.85 5.47
C LEU A 222 12.02 -9.00 5.46
N PRO A 223 13.07 -9.42 6.18
CA PRO A 223 14.32 -8.66 6.21
C PRO A 223 14.93 -8.45 4.82
N MET A 224 15.35 -7.22 4.56
CA MET A 224 16.15 -6.90 3.39
C MET A 224 17.47 -7.64 3.44
N LYS A 225 17.95 -8.10 2.28
CA LYS A 225 19.30 -8.67 2.11
C LYS A 225 20.25 -7.65 1.51
N SER A 226 19.79 -6.88 0.54
CA SER A 226 20.57 -5.82 -0.08
C SER A 226 19.69 -4.81 -0.81
N GLY A 227 20.25 -3.66 -1.15
CA GLY A 227 19.58 -2.60 -1.91
C GLY A 227 18.68 -1.71 -1.07
N THR A 228 17.78 -1.02 -1.74
CA THR A 228 16.80 -0.09 -1.12
C THR A 228 15.42 -0.35 -1.71
N LYS A 229 14.46 -0.69 -0.85
CA LYS A 229 13.06 -0.89 -1.23
C LYS A 229 12.25 0.36 -0.94
N TYR A 230 11.49 0.83 -1.93
CA TYR A 230 10.50 1.89 -1.79
C TYR A 230 9.10 1.33 -1.99
N CYS A 231 8.22 1.60 -1.05
CA CYS A 231 6.81 1.25 -1.17
C CYS A 231 5.91 2.33 -0.56
N VAL A 232 4.62 2.30 -0.90
CA VAL A 232 3.61 3.14 -0.28
C VAL A 232 2.57 2.25 0.37
N VAL A 233 2.28 2.48 1.63
CA VAL A 233 1.26 1.75 2.39
C VAL A 233 0.08 2.67 2.62
N ILE A 234 -1.12 2.19 2.27
CA ILE A 234 -2.36 2.92 2.45
C ILE A 234 -3.39 2.00 3.08
N MET A 235 -4.04 2.47 4.11
CA MET A 235 -5.22 1.84 4.66
C MET A 235 -6.47 2.62 4.22
N THR A 236 -7.54 1.88 3.97
CA THR A 236 -8.83 2.44 3.58
C THR A 236 -9.95 1.89 4.45
N ASP A 237 -11.06 2.62 4.54
CA ASP A 237 -12.20 2.17 5.33
C ASP A 237 -13.53 2.37 4.59
N ILE A 238 -14.50 1.55 4.96
CA ILE A 238 -15.91 1.63 4.54
C ILE A 238 -16.74 2.54 5.47
N ASN A 239 -16.14 3.04 6.55
CA ASN A 239 -16.79 3.89 7.55
C ASN A 239 -16.00 5.19 7.78
N GLU A 240 -16.47 6.27 7.20
CA GLU A 240 -15.87 7.60 7.39
C GLU A 240 -16.03 8.15 8.82
N LEU A 241 -17.10 7.77 9.53
CA LEU A 241 -17.40 8.31 10.86
C LEU A 241 -16.36 7.94 11.90
N GLY A 242 -15.71 6.79 11.75
CA GLY A 242 -14.64 6.35 12.63
C GLY A 242 -13.37 7.21 12.58
N HIS A 243 -13.26 8.10 11.58
CA HIS A 243 -12.08 8.90 11.31
C HIS A 243 -12.29 10.41 11.53
N LYS A 244 -13.54 10.85 11.82
CA LYS A 244 -13.87 12.27 11.97
C LYS A 244 -13.35 12.92 13.26
N ASP A 245 -13.02 12.11 14.26
CA ASP A 245 -12.65 12.56 15.60
C ASP A 245 -11.12 12.56 15.84
N GLY A 246 -10.30 12.43 14.82
CA GLY A 246 -8.84 12.54 14.93
C GLY A 246 -8.17 11.49 15.82
N ARG A 247 -8.75 10.31 15.90
CA ARG A 247 -8.18 9.17 16.65
C ARG A 247 -7.19 8.38 15.82
#